data_c196e668fda91546f6d7b88705c93f76
#
_entry.id   c196e668fda91546f6d7b88705c93f76
#
_cell.length_a   1.000
_cell.length_b   1.000
_cell.length_c   1.000
_cell.angle_alpha   90.00
_cell.angle_beta   90.00
_cell.angle_gamma   90.00
#
_symmetry.space_group_name_H-M   'P 1'
#
loop_
_entity.id
_entity.type
_entity.pdbx_description
1 polymer ?
#
loop_
_entity_poly.entity_id
_entity_poly.type
_entity_poly.pdbx_seq_one_letter_code
_entity_poly.pdbx_strand_id
1 'polypeptide(L)'
;MSIGASNPASLLISLHDVSPLTLSECEQAVALLAELGIGASALTVLAIPHHEGGAPIDAHPPTIEFLRRLEADGARLVMHGLTHRMTGRAWSPLGFFRAHLFARGQGEFHASDAEEANRRLDEGIAILRRAGLERATHSFVPPAWLLSRAAREVVAERGFDFYELFNGIIHHGNRYARRVIGWGSLNPVEAIATAMYADLQTLSSNVDVRVAIHPADMRLPRQKRAIRRAVARLRSRMRPESYTTYLASQRRYLGAAAE
;
A
#
# COMPACT_ATOMS: atom_id res chain seq x y z
N MET A 1 -16.31 -36.29 12.69
CA MET A 1 -16.43 -34.99 12.02
C MET A 1 -15.16 -34.21 12.34
N SER A 2 -14.20 -34.17 11.41
CA SER A 2 -12.98 -33.36 11.57
C SER A 2 -13.38 -31.89 11.38
N ILE A 3 -13.30 -31.12 12.44
CA ILE A 3 -13.42 -29.65 12.35
C ILE A 3 -12.19 -29.20 11.58
N GLY A 4 -12.37 -28.90 10.29
CA GLY A 4 -11.30 -28.39 9.44
C GLY A 4 -10.66 -27.18 10.13
N ALA A 5 -9.38 -27.28 10.43
CA ALA A 5 -8.61 -26.16 10.96
C ALA A 5 -8.78 -24.97 10.00
N SER A 6 -9.49 -23.94 10.44
CA SER A 6 -9.60 -22.71 9.67
C SER A 6 -8.19 -22.15 9.47
N ASN A 7 -7.80 -21.90 8.23
CA ASN A 7 -6.52 -21.27 7.95
C ASN A 7 -6.40 -19.96 8.77
N PRO A 8 -5.24 -19.68 9.36
CA PRO A 8 -5.04 -18.43 10.08
C PRO A 8 -5.29 -17.26 9.15
N ALA A 9 -5.89 -16.18 9.67
CA ALA A 9 -6.11 -14.96 8.93
C ALA A 9 -4.78 -14.38 8.39
N SER A 10 -4.85 -13.65 7.30
CA SER A 10 -3.68 -13.13 6.59
C SER A 10 -3.26 -11.76 7.12
N LEU A 11 -1.95 -11.60 7.32
CA LEU A 11 -1.28 -10.33 7.62
C LEU A 11 -0.63 -9.82 6.34
N LEU A 12 -1.18 -8.75 5.78
CA LEU A 12 -0.74 -8.15 4.53
C LEU A 12 0.00 -6.84 4.84
N ILE A 13 1.31 -6.79 4.60
CA ILE A 13 2.11 -5.62 4.92
C ILE A 13 2.49 -4.89 3.65
N SER A 14 2.17 -3.60 3.57
CA SER A 14 2.58 -2.72 2.48
C SER A 14 3.52 -1.61 2.96
N LEU A 15 4.64 -1.45 2.26
CA LEU A 15 5.55 -0.32 2.39
C LEU A 15 5.17 0.71 1.34
N HIS A 16 4.70 1.86 1.80
CA HIS A 16 4.22 2.95 0.96
C HIS A 16 5.32 3.93 0.57
N ASP A 17 5.05 4.76 -0.42
CA ASP A 17 5.77 5.98 -0.79
C ASP A 17 7.26 5.77 -1.10
N VAL A 18 7.64 4.62 -1.68
CA VAL A 18 9.04 4.37 -2.06
C VAL A 18 9.42 5.24 -3.25
N SER A 19 10.40 6.11 -3.04
CA SER A 19 10.89 7.09 -4.02
C SER A 19 12.32 7.52 -3.71
N PRO A 20 13.00 8.28 -4.59
CA PRO A 20 14.29 8.87 -4.26
C PRO A 20 14.31 9.73 -3.00
N LEU A 21 13.20 10.41 -2.69
CA LEU A 21 13.09 11.29 -1.51
C LEU A 21 12.92 10.55 -0.18
N THR A 22 12.53 9.28 -0.22
CA THR A 22 12.13 8.50 0.96
C THR A 22 12.95 7.23 1.14
N LEU A 23 13.96 7.03 0.29
CA LEU A 23 14.72 5.78 0.22
C LEU A 23 15.31 5.37 1.57
N SER A 24 15.94 6.29 2.29
CA SER A 24 16.56 6.00 3.59
C SER A 24 15.57 5.50 4.64
N GLU A 25 14.40 6.13 4.71
CA GLU A 25 13.33 5.70 5.63
C GLU A 25 12.70 4.38 5.20
N CYS A 26 12.61 4.13 3.89
CA CYS A 26 12.13 2.84 3.36
C CYS A 26 13.10 1.70 3.72
N GLU A 27 14.41 1.93 3.62
CA GLU A 27 15.42 0.98 4.06
C GLU A 27 15.30 0.67 5.56
N GLN A 28 15.10 1.70 6.40
CA GLN A 28 14.86 1.53 7.83
C GLN A 28 13.58 0.72 8.12
N ALA A 29 12.51 0.93 7.34
CA ALA A 29 11.27 0.17 7.49
C ALA A 29 11.45 -1.30 7.14
N VAL A 30 12.16 -1.60 6.05
CA VAL A 30 12.49 -2.99 5.65
C VAL A 30 13.36 -3.66 6.71
N ALA A 31 14.38 -2.98 7.24
CA ALA A 31 15.23 -3.50 8.31
C ALA A 31 14.42 -3.81 9.58
N LEU A 32 13.53 -2.89 10.00
CA LEU A 32 12.64 -3.09 11.14
C LEU A 32 11.71 -4.31 10.95
N LEU A 33 11.18 -4.51 9.74
CA LEU A 33 10.32 -5.66 9.44
C LEU A 33 11.12 -6.97 9.43
N ALA A 34 12.33 -6.95 8.89
CA ALA A 34 13.23 -8.11 8.91
C ALA A 34 13.58 -8.55 10.34
N GLU A 35 13.85 -7.60 11.26
CA GLU A 35 14.03 -7.89 12.70
C GLU A 35 12.80 -8.55 13.33
N LEU A 36 11.61 -8.26 12.82
CA LEU A 36 10.36 -8.90 13.23
C LEU A 36 10.10 -10.22 12.50
N GLY A 37 11.04 -10.68 11.66
CA GLY A 37 10.93 -11.92 10.88
C GLY A 37 9.90 -11.83 9.75
N ILE A 38 9.67 -10.63 9.22
CA ILE A 38 8.90 -10.38 8.00
C ILE A 38 9.90 -10.24 6.86
N GLY A 39 10.03 -11.26 6.03
CA GLY A 39 10.89 -11.22 4.83
C GLY A 39 10.26 -10.47 3.66
N ALA A 40 11.08 -10.11 2.68
CA ALA A 40 10.64 -9.39 1.48
C ALA A 40 9.49 -10.10 0.74
N SER A 41 9.49 -11.43 0.68
CA SER A 41 8.43 -12.23 0.04
C SER A 41 7.02 -12.05 0.64
N ALA A 42 6.93 -11.51 1.86
CA ALA A 42 5.66 -11.16 2.50
C ALA A 42 5.29 -9.68 2.32
N LEU A 43 6.11 -8.88 1.63
CA LEU A 43 5.89 -7.45 1.45
C LEU A 43 5.22 -7.13 0.11
N THR A 44 4.37 -6.10 0.15
CA THR A 44 3.93 -5.35 -1.02
C THR A 44 4.55 -3.95 -0.95
N VAL A 45 5.27 -3.54 -1.99
CA VAL A 45 6.09 -2.32 -1.99
C VAL A 45 5.54 -1.36 -3.04
N LEU A 46 5.14 -0.18 -2.60
CA LEU A 46 4.45 0.82 -3.39
C LEU A 46 5.44 1.89 -3.84
N ALA A 47 5.76 1.91 -5.14
CA ALA A 47 6.72 2.82 -5.74
C ALA A 47 6.03 4.03 -6.38
N ILE A 48 6.48 5.24 -6.05
CA ILE A 48 6.04 6.49 -6.68
C ILE A 48 6.97 6.80 -7.85
N PRO A 49 6.50 6.75 -9.10
CA PRO A 49 7.36 6.92 -10.28
C PRO A 49 8.13 8.24 -10.31
N HIS A 50 7.46 9.35 -9.96
CA HIS A 50 8.05 10.70 -9.97
C HIS A 50 7.52 11.51 -8.79
N HIS A 51 8.01 11.22 -7.58
CA HIS A 51 7.59 11.91 -6.36
C HIS A 51 7.86 13.41 -6.48
N GLU A 52 6.85 14.24 -6.21
CA GLU A 52 6.98 15.70 -6.34
C GLU A 52 8.18 16.24 -5.56
N GLY A 53 8.96 17.11 -6.21
CA GLY A 53 10.17 17.69 -5.63
C GLY A 53 11.40 16.81 -5.69
N GLY A 54 11.29 15.57 -6.21
CA GLY A 54 12.39 14.63 -6.39
C GLY A 54 12.65 14.29 -7.84
N ALA A 55 13.72 13.54 -8.08
CA ALA A 55 13.99 12.94 -9.38
C ALA A 55 12.97 11.80 -9.65
N PRO A 56 12.62 11.50 -10.91
CA PRO A 56 11.90 10.30 -11.24
C PRO A 56 12.75 9.05 -10.95
N ILE A 57 12.10 7.91 -10.68
CA ILE A 57 12.80 6.68 -10.29
C ILE A 57 13.81 6.24 -11.36
N ASP A 58 13.49 6.35 -12.63
CA ASP A 58 14.36 5.95 -13.76
C ASP A 58 15.65 6.78 -13.86
N ALA A 59 15.72 7.94 -13.21
CA ALA A 59 16.91 8.77 -13.09
C ALA A 59 17.67 8.58 -11.75
N HIS A 60 17.27 7.63 -10.88
CA HIS A 60 17.86 7.45 -9.56
C HIS A 60 18.28 5.98 -9.31
N PRO A 61 19.51 5.59 -9.73
CA PRO A 61 20.00 4.22 -9.63
C PRO A 61 19.87 3.58 -8.24
N PRO A 62 20.14 4.28 -7.10
CA PRO A 62 19.98 3.66 -5.77
C PRO A 62 18.56 3.19 -5.47
N THR A 63 17.53 3.94 -5.89
CA THR A 63 16.13 3.52 -5.70
C THR A 63 15.77 2.34 -6.59
N ILE A 64 16.28 2.33 -7.84
CA ILE A 64 16.07 1.19 -8.75
C ILE A 64 16.71 -0.07 -8.15
N GLU A 65 17.93 0.01 -7.65
CA GLU A 65 18.64 -1.12 -7.05
C GLU A 65 17.90 -1.64 -5.80
N PHE A 66 17.46 -0.74 -4.93
CA PHE A 66 16.65 -1.10 -3.76
C PHE A 66 15.37 -1.86 -4.14
N LEU A 67 14.60 -1.35 -5.12
CA LEU A 67 13.37 -1.99 -5.58
C LEU A 67 13.63 -3.33 -6.25
N ARG A 68 14.64 -3.43 -7.10
CA ARG A 68 15.04 -4.69 -7.77
C ARG A 68 15.49 -5.75 -6.78
N ARG A 69 16.26 -5.37 -5.75
CA ARG A 69 16.67 -6.30 -4.68
C ARG A 69 15.44 -6.84 -3.96
N LEU A 70 14.51 -5.98 -3.55
CA LEU A 70 13.28 -6.42 -2.88
C LEU A 70 12.44 -7.34 -3.78
N GLU A 71 12.34 -7.03 -5.08
CA GLU A 71 11.63 -7.87 -6.05
C GLU A 71 12.32 -9.23 -6.22
N ALA A 72 13.64 -9.27 -6.31
CA ALA A 72 14.42 -10.52 -6.39
C ALA A 72 14.25 -11.38 -5.14
N ASP A 73 14.11 -10.74 -3.96
CA ASP A 73 13.83 -11.39 -2.68
C ASP A 73 12.33 -11.74 -2.50
N GLY A 74 11.52 -11.56 -3.54
CA GLY A 74 10.13 -12.00 -3.62
C GLY A 74 9.06 -10.97 -3.26
N ALA A 75 9.42 -9.70 -3.01
CA ALA A 75 8.43 -8.65 -2.77
C ALA A 75 7.55 -8.38 -4.00
N ARG A 76 6.28 -8.04 -3.77
CA ARG A 76 5.41 -7.54 -4.84
C ARG A 76 5.58 -6.04 -4.98
N LEU A 77 6.11 -5.59 -6.11
CA LEU A 77 6.14 -4.17 -6.46
C LEU A 77 4.81 -3.73 -7.05
N VAL A 78 4.38 -2.51 -6.73
CA VAL A 78 3.11 -1.91 -7.16
C VAL A 78 3.30 -0.42 -7.44
N MET A 79 2.67 0.09 -8.50
CA MET A 79 2.67 1.51 -8.82
C MET A 79 1.79 2.30 -7.84
N HIS A 80 2.33 3.43 -7.32
CA HIS A 80 1.67 4.28 -6.32
C HIS A 80 1.48 5.72 -6.81
N GLY A 81 0.51 5.92 -7.68
CA GLY A 81 0.30 7.21 -8.35
C GLY A 81 1.40 7.55 -9.35
N LEU A 82 1.58 8.83 -9.60
CA LEU A 82 2.68 9.39 -10.39
C LEU A 82 3.55 10.31 -9.53
N THR A 83 2.97 11.37 -8.97
CA THR A 83 3.69 12.43 -8.24
C THR A 83 3.40 12.44 -6.74
N HIS A 84 2.38 11.75 -6.30
CA HIS A 84 1.88 11.73 -4.92
C HIS A 84 1.39 13.11 -4.43
N ARG A 85 1.10 14.03 -5.33
CA ARG A 85 0.58 15.37 -5.04
C ARG A 85 -0.90 15.49 -5.39
N MET A 86 -1.69 16.09 -4.50
CA MET A 86 -3.06 16.44 -4.80
C MET A 86 -3.10 17.63 -5.78
N THR A 87 -3.74 17.43 -6.93
CA THR A 87 -4.08 18.50 -7.87
C THR A 87 -5.59 18.69 -7.88
N GLY A 88 -6.04 19.93 -7.77
CA GLY A 88 -7.47 20.29 -7.80
C GLY A 88 -8.09 20.54 -6.42
N ARG A 89 -9.29 21.18 -6.40
CA ARG A 89 -10.06 21.48 -5.20
C ARG A 89 -11.02 20.33 -4.89
N ALA A 90 -11.05 19.90 -3.63
CA ALA A 90 -12.11 18.99 -3.16
C ALA A 90 -13.47 19.72 -3.19
N TRP A 91 -14.39 19.25 -4.01
CA TRP A 91 -15.70 19.91 -4.25
C TRP A 91 -16.78 19.58 -3.22
N SER A 92 -16.50 18.70 -2.25
CA SER A 92 -17.48 18.39 -1.19
C SER A 92 -16.88 18.58 0.20
N PRO A 93 -17.67 19.04 1.20
CA PRO A 93 -17.19 19.20 2.57
C PRO A 93 -16.68 17.87 3.15
N LEU A 94 -17.31 16.76 2.82
CA LEU A 94 -16.89 15.42 3.26
C LEU A 94 -15.61 14.95 2.52
N GLY A 95 -15.49 15.25 1.23
CA GLY A 95 -14.30 15.02 0.43
C GLY A 95 -13.13 15.88 0.90
N PHE A 96 -13.39 17.16 1.22
CA PHE A 96 -12.41 18.08 1.81
C PHE A 96 -11.92 17.57 3.18
N PHE A 97 -12.82 17.13 4.05
CA PHE A 97 -12.48 16.59 5.37
C PHE A 97 -11.65 15.30 5.26
N ARG A 98 -12.03 14.38 4.38
CA ARG A 98 -11.26 13.14 4.10
C ARG A 98 -9.92 13.44 3.44
N ALA A 99 -9.87 14.33 2.46
CA ALA A 99 -8.65 14.73 1.77
C ALA A 99 -7.67 15.49 2.68
N HIS A 100 -8.18 16.32 3.60
CA HIS A 100 -7.33 17.09 4.52
C HIS A 100 -6.96 16.34 5.79
N LEU A 101 -7.86 15.50 6.33
CA LEU A 101 -7.60 14.76 7.56
C LEU A 101 -6.80 13.48 7.32
N PHE A 102 -7.05 12.79 6.20
CA PHE A 102 -6.43 11.50 5.87
C PHE A 102 -5.43 11.58 4.71
N ALA A 103 -5.64 12.43 3.73
CA ALA A 103 -4.83 12.50 2.52
C ALA A 103 -3.80 13.64 2.48
N ARG A 104 -3.94 14.65 3.31
CA ARG A 104 -2.98 15.77 3.52
C ARG A 104 -2.36 16.33 2.23
N GLY A 105 -3.17 16.53 1.20
CA GLY A 105 -2.66 16.98 -0.09
C GLY A 105 -2.09 15.88 -0.99
N GLN A 106 -2.22 14.60 -0.62
CA GLN A 106 -1.67 13.46 -1.36
C GLN A 106 -2.69 12.74 -2.26
N GLY A 107 -3.93 13.19 -2.30
CA GLY A 107 -5.00 12.57 -3.11
C GLY A 107 -4.88 12.92 -4.61
N GLU A 108 -3.81 12.52 -5.26
CA GLU A 108 -3.47 12.84 -6.64
C GLU A 108 -4.61 12.56 -7.64
N PHE A 109 -5.35 11.48 -7.46
CA PHE A 109 -6.45 11.07 -8.35
C PHE A 109 -7.83 11.45 -7.83
N HIS A 110 -7.92 12.18 -6.72
CA HIS A 110 -9.20 12.52 -6.09
C HIS A 110 -10.09 13.44 -6.93
N ALA A 111 -9.49 14.35 -7.68
CA ALA A 111 -10.19 15.32 -8.53
C ALA A 111 -9.89 15.17 -10.03
N SER A 112 -9.18 14.12 -10.43
CA SER A 112 -8.83 13.87 -11.83
C SER A 112 -10.06 13.47 -12.62
N ASP A 113 -10.20 14.02 -13.84
CA ASP A 113 -11.08 13.46 -14.87
C ASP A 113 -10.44 12.21 -15.51
N ALA A 114 -11.11 11.62 -16.50
CA ALA A 114 -10.64 10.41 -17.15
C ALA A 114 -9.35 10.62 -17.96
N GLU A 115 -9.22 11.74 -18.64
CA GLU A 115 -8.06 12.08 -19.47
C GLU A 115 -6.81 12.24 -18.59
N GLU A 116 -6.90 13.05 -17.54
CA GLU A 116 -5.81 13.28 -16.60
C GLU A 116 -5.43 11.99 -15.85
N ALA A 117 -6.40 11.18 -15.44
CA ALA A 117 -6.13 9.89 -14.83
C ALA A 117 -5.36 8.95 -15.77
N ASN A 118 -5.78 8.86 -17.03
CA ASN A 118 -5.07 8.09 -18.07
C ASN A 118 -3.65 8.60 -18.28
N ARG A 119 -3.49 9.91 -18.48
CA ARG A 119 -2.18 10.53 -18.70
C ARG A 119 -1.19 10.20 -17.55
N ARG A 120 -1.64 10.33 -16.30
CA ARG A 120 -0.79 10.04 -15.12
C ARG A 120 -0.42 8.57 -15.02
N LEU A 121 -1.36 7.67 -15.29
CA LEU A 121 -1.09 6.24 -15.31
C LEU A 121 -0.09 5.88 -16.40
N ASP A 122 -0.24 6.42 -17.62
CA ASP A 122 0.67 6.16 -18.75
C ASP A 122 2.08 6.67 -18.47
N GLU A 123 2.21 7.89 -17.94
CA GLU A 123 3.50 8.47 -17.57
C GLU A 123 4.18 7.66 -16.46
N GLY A 124 3.45 7.28 -15.41
CA GLY A 124 3.98 6.45 -14.32
C GLY A 124 4.44 5.08 -14.79
N ILE A 125 3.65 4.43 -15.64
CA ILE A 125 3.99 3.15 -16.28
C ILE A 125 5.26 3.31 -17.12
N ALA A 126 5.37 4.37 -17.94
CA ALA A 126 6.54 4.61 -18.77
C ALA A 126 7.83 4.79 -17.96
N ILE A 127 7.78 5.54 -16.84
CA ILE A 127 8.92 5.73 -15.93
C ILE A 127 9.36 4.38 -15.33
N LEU A 128 8.42 3.60 -14.78
CA LEU A 128 8.73 2.31 -14.18
C LEU A 128 9.28 1.30 -15.18
N ARG A 129 8.79 1.30 -16.41
CA ARG A 129 9.33 0.48 -17.50
C ARG A 129 10.75 0.87 -17.89
N ARG A 130 11.04 2.18 -18.03
CA ARG A 130 12.41 2.64 -18.28
C ARG A 130 13.37 2.27 -17.15
N ALA A 131 12.88 2.24 -15.90
CA ALA A 131 13.65 1.75 -14.75
C ALA A 131 13.83 0.22 -14.74
N GLY A 132 13.19 -0.53 -15.65
CA GLY A 132 13.19 -1.99 -15.67
C GLY A 132 12.41 -2.61 -14.51
N LEU A 133 11.37 -1.95 -14.04
CA LEU A 133 10.46 -2.36 -12.96
C LEU A 133 9.08 -2.72 -13.53
N GLU A 134 9.04 -3.52 -14.61
CA GLU A 134 7.83 -3.85 -15.37
C GLU A 134 6.72 -4.42 -14.47
N ARG A 135 7.06 -5.30 -13.53
CA ARG A 135 6.07 -5.95 -12.66
C ARG A 135 5.32 -4.97 -11.75
N ALA A 136 5.92 -3.82 -11.43
CA ALA A 136 5.26 -2.79 -10.65
C ALA A 136 4.06 -2.18 -11.39
N THR A 137 4.06 -2.22 -12.72
CA THR A 137 2.99 -1.66 -13.58
C THR A 137 1.75 -2.54 -13.69
N HIS A 138 1.79 -3.77 -13.19
CA HIS A 138 0.67 -4.70 -13.27
C HIS A 138 -0.39 -4.49 -12.17
N SER A 139 -0.15 -3.64 -11.20
CA SER A 139 -1.09 -3.35 -10.11
C SER A 139 -0.98 -1.91 -9.67
N PHE A 140 -2.05 -1.39 -9.06
CA PHE A 140 -2.14 0.01 -8.74
C PHE A 140 -2.69 0.27 -7.33
N VAL A 141 -2.06 1.19 -6.60
CA VAL A 141 -2.60 1.75 -5.36
C VAL A 141 -2.62 3.28 -5.50
N PRO A 142 -3.79 3.91 -5.52
CA PRO A 142 -3.85 5.37 -5.60
C PRO A 142 -3.33 6.00 -4.32
N PRO A 143 -2.60 7.12 -4.38
CA PRO A 143 -2.21 7.89 -3.21
C PRO A 143 -3.41 8.20 -2.31
N ALA A 144 -3.21 8.04 -1.00
CA ALA A 144 -4.26 8.15 0.02
C ALA A 144 -5.51 7.26 -0.21
N TRP A 145 -5.43 6.26 -1.08
CA TRP A 145 -6.54 5.40 -1.51
C TRP A 145 -7.73 6.15 -2.12
N LEU A 146 -7.49 7.36 -2.67
CA LEU A 146 -8.54 8.24 -3.18
C LEU A 146 -8.56 8.25 -4.71
N LEU A 147 -9.74 7.98 -5.26
CA LEU A 147 -10.07 8.10 -6.68
C LEU A 147 -11.33 8.94 -6.86
N SER A 148 -11.34 9.82 -7.86
CA SER A 148 -12.59 10.38 -8.39
C SER A 148 -13.43 9.25 -9.01
N ARG A 149 -14.68 9.55 -9.34
CA ARG A 149 -15.52 8.57 -10.08
C ARG A 149 -14.89 8.21 -11.42
N ALA A 150 -14.50 9.22 -12.20
CA ALA A 150 -13.88 9.02 -13.51
C ALA A 150 -12.55 8.25 -13.41
N ALA A 151 -11.66 8.62 -12.47
CA ALA A 151 -10.41 7.89 -12.26
C ALA A 151 -10.64 6.44 -11.84
N ARG A 152 -11.72 6.13 -11.09
CA ARG A 152 -12.06 4.75 -10.71
C ARG A 152 -12.49 3.92 -11.91
N GLU A 153 -13.27 4.48 -12.81
CA GLU A 153 -13.69 3.83 -14.05
C GLU A 153 -12.45 3.52 -14.90
N VAL A 154 -11.56 4.50 -15.11
CA VAL A 154 -10.28 4.31 -15.82
C VAL A 154 -9.43 3.19 -15.19
N VAL A 155 -9.23 3.21 -13.86
CA VAL A 155 -8.43 2.20 -13.17
C VAL A 155 -9.04 0.80 -13.30
N ALA A 156 -10.38 0.68 -13.24
CA ALA A 156 -11.08 -0.59 -13.39
C ALA A 156 -10.95 -1.16 -14.82
N GLU A 157 -10.90 -0.31 -15.85
CA GLU A 157 -10.79 -0.70 -17.26
C GLU A 157 -9.35 -1.04 -17.69
N ARG A 158 -8.33 -0.57 -16.94
CA ARG A 158 -6.92 -0.77 -17.28
C ARG A 158 -6.41 -2.20 -17.17
N GLY A 159 -7.19 -3.12 -16.61
CA GLY A 159 -6.83 -4.54 -16.53
C GLY A 159 -5.70 -4.82 -15.53
N PHE A 160 -5.53 -3.99 -14.49
CA PHE A 160 -4.61 -4.30 -13.39
C PHE A 160 -4.96 -5.63 -12.72
N ASP A 161 -3.95 -6.41 -12.33
CA ASP A 161 -4.12 -7.63 -11.54
C ASP A 161 -4.99 -7.35 -10.31
N PHE A 162 -4.70 -6.22 -9.64
CA PHE A 162 -5.50 -5.67 -8.57
C PHE A 162 -5.27 -4.16 -8.45
N TYR A 163 -6.20 -3.49 -7.81
CA TYR A 163 -5.99 -2.15 -7.27
C TYR A 163 -6.51 -2.06 -5.84
N GLU A 164 -5.94 -1.17 -5.04
CA GLU A 164 -6.29 -1.07 -3.63
C GLU A 164 -7.00 0.25 -3.34
N LEU A 165 -8.05 0.17 -2.53
CA LEU A 165 -8.76 1.30 -1.95
C LEU A 165 -8.73 1.21 -0.42
N PHE A 166 -9.08 2.30 0.27
CA PHE A 166 -9.14 2.31 1.74
C PHE A 166 -9.93 1.12 2.31
N ASN A 167 -11.02 0.76 1.68
CA ASN A 167 -11.93 -0.29 2.13
C ASN A 167 -11.66 -1.68 1.51
N GLY A 168 -10.49 -1.92 0.96
CA GLY A 168 -10.06 -3.25 0.50
C GLY A 168 -9.30 -3.28 -0.81
N ILE A 169 -8.76 -4.44 -1.12
CA ILE A 169 -8.12 -4.79 -2.39
C ILE A 169 -9.20 -5.24 -3.37
N ILE A 170 -9.23 -4.66 -4.55
CA ILE A 170 -10.14 -5.03 -5.63
C ILE A 170 -9.40 -5.92 -6.61
N HIS A 171 -9.89 -7.12 -6.82
CA HIS A 171 -9.33 -8.11 -7.73
C HIS A 171 -10.48 -8.84 -8.46
N HIS A 172 -10.50 -8.77 -9.79
CA HIS A 172 -11.59 -9.31 -10.63
C HIS A 172 -13.00 -8.92 -10.12
N GLY A 173 -13.20 -7.65 -9.79
CA GLY A 173 -14.47 -7.11 -9.30
C GLY A 173 -14.82 -7.45 -7.85
N ASN A 174 -14.11 -8.38 -7.21
CA ASN A 174 -14.32 -8.72 -5.81
C ASN A 174 -13.45 -7.88 -4.87
N ARG A 175 -13.89 -7.75 -3.63
CA ARG A 175 -13.22 -6.95 -2.60
C ARG A 175 -12.75 -7.81 -1.43
N TYR A 176 -11.45 -7.75 -1.16
CA TYR A 176 -10.75 -8.54 -0.14
C TYR A 176 -10.07 -7.66 0.92
N ALA A 177 -9.68 -8.25 2.05
CA ALA A 177 -8.86 -7.64 3.10
C ALA A 177 -9.31 -6.22 3.46
N ARG A 178 -10.55 -6.06 3.89
CA ARG A 178 -11.21 -4.74 4.08
C ARG A 178 -10.60 -3.91 5.20
N ARG A 179 -9.94 -4.54 6.17
CA ARG A 179 -9.37 -3.88 7.34
C ARG A 179 -7.98 -3.36 7.05
N VAL A 180 -7.71 -2.11 7.42
CA VAL A 180 -6.39 -1.50 7.29
C VAL A 180 -5.97 -0.82 8.59
N ILE A 181 -4.70 -0.94 8.93
CA ILE A 181 -4.01 -0.28 10.03
C ILE A 181 -2.87 0.54 9.44
N GLY A 182 -2.75 1.81 9.84
CA GLY A 182 -1.65 2.68 9.46
C GLY A 182 -1.40 3.72 10.54
N TRP A 183 -0.23 4.33 10.53
CA TRP A 183 0.17 5.32 11.54
C TRP A 183 0.25 6.73 10.98
N GLY A 184 0.65 6.95 9.78
CA GLY A 184 0.60 8.16 8.94
C GLY A 184 0.38 9.50 9.63
N SER A 185 1.11 9.84 10.71
CA SER A 185 0.90 11.06 11.48
C SER A 185 2.07 12.04 11.30
N LEU A 186 1.77 13.36 11.24
CA LEU A 186 2.77 14.41 11.10
C LEU A 186 3.13 15.08 12.44
N ASN A 187 2.33 14.87 13.49
CA ASN A 187 2.58 15.49 14.79
C ASN A 187 2.47 14.47 15.93
N PRO A 188 3.09 14.75 17.10
CA PRO A 188 3.13 13.82 18.22
C PRO A 188 1.76 13.44 18.81
N VAL A 189 0.76 14.32 18.73
CA VAL A 189 -0.59 14.06 19.26
C VAL A 189 -1.33 13.06 18.39
N GLU A 190 -1.32 13.30 17.07
CA GLU A 190 -1.87 12.34 16.11
C GLU A 190 -1.14 10.99 16.18
N ALA A 191 0.18 11.00 16.39
CA ALA A 191 0.98 9.80 16.56
C ALA A 191 0.50 8.94 17.74
N ILE A 192 0.06 9.57 18.83
CA ILE A 192 -0.51 8.86 19.97
C ILE A 192 -1.87 8.28 19.60
N ALA A 193 -2.75 9.07 19.01
CA ALA A 193 -4.11 8.64 18.66
C ALA A 193 -4.08 7.49 17.63
N THR A 194 -3.26 7.59 16.57
CA THR A 194 -3.11 6.55 15.56
C THR A 194 -2.48 5.28 16.12
N ALA A 195 -1.51 5.40 17.03
CA ALA A 195 -0.91 4.26 17.70
C ALA A 195 -1.91 3.53 18.61
N MET A 196 -2.71 4.27 19.39
CA MET A 196 -3.78 3.69 20.22
C MET A 196 -4.84 2.99 19.38
N TYR A 197 -5.27 3.63 18.29
CA TYR A 197 -6.21 3.02 17.34
C TYR A 197 -5.63 1.74 16.73
N ALA A 198 -4.38 1.76 16.30
CA ALA A 198 -3.69 0.59 15.77
C ALA A 198 -3.62 -0.54 16.82
N ASP A 199 -3.23 -0.23 18.06
CA ASP A 199 -3.18 -1.21 19.14
C ASP A 199 -4.56 -1.84 19.40
N LEU A 200 -5.64 -1.04 19.45
CA LEU A 200 -7.02 -1.53 19.59
C LEU A 200 -7.41 -2.45 18.42
N GLN A 201 -7.06 -2.05 17.19
CA GLN A 201 -7.34 -2.85 16.00
C GLN A 201 -6.61 -4.21 16.00
N THR A 202 -5.47 -4.33 16.67
CA THR A 202 -4.74 -5.61 16.78
C THR A 202 -5.35 -6.60 17.77
N LEU A 203 -6.34 -6.21 18.57
CA LEU A 203 -6.99 -7.10 19.53
C LEU A 203 -7.97 -8.09 18.88
N SER A 204 -8.52 -7.74 17.72
CA SER A 204 -9.44 -8.60 16.95
C SER A 204 -8.70 -9.24 15.77
N SER A 205 -8.40 -10.52 15.84
CA SER A 205 -7.44 -11.20 14.94
C SER A 205 -8.02 -12.25 13.99
N ASN A 206 -9.35 -12.35 13.86
CA ASN A 206 -10.00 -13.40 13.06
C ASN A 206 -10.33 -12.96 11.62
N VAL A 207 -9.83 -11.82 11.17
CA VAL A 207 -10.05 -11.28 9.84
C VAL A 207 -8.74 -10.79 9.24
N ASP A 208 -8.59 -10.89 7.93
CA ASP A 208 -7.42 -10.42 7.21
C ASP A 208 -7.19 -8.92 7.45
N VAL A 209 -5.92 -8.56 7.69
CA VAL A 209 -5.52 -7.20 8.05
C VAL A 209 -4.43 -6.73 7.10
N ARG A 210 -4.61 -5.53 6.55
CA ARG A 210 -3.57 -4.77 5.84
C ARG A 210 -2.88 -3.84 6.83
N VAL A 211 -1.56 -3.82 6.81
CA VAL A 211 -0.72 -2.91 7.59
C VAL A 211 0.04 -2.02 6.63
N ALA A 212 -0.29 -0.74 6.61
CA ALA A 212 0.37 0.27 5.77
C ALA A 212 1.45 1.00 6.57
N ILE A 213 2.70 0.91 6.12
CA ILE A 213 3.85 1.58 6.72
C ILE A 213 4.35 2.65 5.76
N HIS A 214 4.50 3.87 6.26
CA HIS A 214 4.97 5.01 5.48
C HIS A 214 6.38 5.42 5.93
N PRO A 215 7.20 6.00 5.05
CA PRO A 215 8.54 6.50 5.40
C PRO A 215 8.52 7.46 6.59
N ALA A 216 7.51 8.34 6.66
CA ALA A 216 7.34 9.28 7.78
C ALA A 216 7.26 8.60 9.15
N ASP A 217 6.75 7.37 9.22
CA ASP A 217 6.67 6.59 10.46
C ASP A 217 8.07 6.28 11.03
N MET A 218 9.08 6.20 10.16
CA MET A 218 10.46 5.94 10.55
C MET A 218 11.17 7.14 11.16
N ARG A 219 10.62 8.34 11.02
CA ARG A 219 11.16 9.58 11.63
C ARG A 219 10.80 9.72 13.12
N LEU A 220 9.77 9.03 13.57
CA LEU A 220 9.21 9.16 14.92
C LEU A 220 9.48 7.90 15.75
N PRO A 221 10.33 7.95 16.80
CA PRO A 221 10.63 6.78 17.65
C PRO A 221 9.38 6.13 18.28
N ARG A 222 8.35 6.92 18.58
CA ARG A 222 7.08 6.39 19.09
C ARG A 222 6.35 5.54 18.04
N GLN A 223 6.34 5.99 16.77
CA GLN A 223 5.75 5.24 15.67
C GLN A 223 6.49 3.93 15.43
N LYS A 224 7.82 3.96 15.35
CA LYS A 224 8.62 2.73 15.23
C LYS A 224 8.27 1.71 16.32
N ARG A 225 8.13 2.16 17.58
CA ARG A 225 7.73 1.27 18.69
C ARG A 225 6.30 0.74 18.55
N ALA A 226 5.36 1.58 18.09
CA ALA A 226 3.97 1.17 17.88
C ALA A 226 3.86 0.14 16.74
N ILE A 227 4.54 0.36 15.61
CA ILE A 227 4.64 -0.58 14.50
C ILE A 227 5.23 -1.91 14.99
N ARG A 228 6.36 -1.86 15.70
CA ARG A 228 7.01 -3.06 16.25
C ARG A 228 6.05 -3.89 17.11
N ARG A 229 5.32 -3.25 18.03
CA ARG A 229 4.34 -3.95 18.90
C ARG A 229 3.17 -4.54 18.09
N ALA A 230 2.60 -3.74 17.19
CA ALA A 230 1.45 -4.16 16.39
C ALA A 230 1.80 -5.34 15.46
N VAL A 231 2.89 -5.21 14.69
CA VAL A 231 3.33 -6.27 13.77
C VAL A 231 3.71 -7.54 14.54
N ALA A 232 4.46 -7.44 15.65
CA ALA A 232 4.80 -8.60 16.46
C ALA A 232 3.55 -9.33 16.98
N ARG A 233 2.55 -8.59 17.47
CA ARG A 233 1.28 -9.14 17.95
C ARG A 233 0.46 -9.80 16.84
N LEU A 234 0.37 -9.16 15.68
CA LEU A 234 -0.37 -9.71 14.53
C LEU A 234 0.32 -10.96 13.97
N ARG A 235 1.65 -10.91 13.79
CA ARG A 235 2.44 -12.03 13.28
C ARG A 235 2.31 -13.29 14.16
N SER A 236 2.15 -13.16 15.47
CA SER A 236 2.00 -14.33 16.36
C SER A 236 0.69 -15.09 16.14
N ARG A 237 -0.27 -14.56 15.38
CA ARG A 237 -1.62 -15.11 15.19
C ARG A 237 -2.04 -15.22 13.74
N MET A 238 -1.36 -14.51 12.86
CA MET A 238 -1.71 -14.36 11.45
C MET A 238 -0.53 -14.74 10.57
N ARG A 239 -0.81 -15.14 9.32
CA ARG A 239 0.20 -15.50 8.34
C ARG A 239 0.64 -14.28 7.53
N PRO A 240 1.90 -13.85 7.63
CA PRO A 240 2.43 -12.79 6.76
C PRO A 240 2.52 -13.29 5.31
N GLU A 241 1.96 -12.52 4.37
CA GLU A 241 2.04 -12.82 2.94
C GLU A 241 1.86 -11.57 2.09
N SER A 242 2.40 -11.58 0.86
CA SER A 242 2.20 -10.49 -0.10
C SER A 242 0.77 -10.50 -0.65
N TYR A 243 0.34 -9.38 -1.24
CA TYR A 243 -0.98 -9.28 -1.88
C TYR A 243 -1.16 -10.33 -2.99
N THR A 244 -0.11 -10.63 -3.76
CA THR A 244 -0.18 -11.65 -4.82
C THR A 244 -0.44 -13.05 -4.25
N THR A 245 0.30 -13.45 -3.20
CA THR A 245 0.12 -14.75 -2.56
C THR A 245 -1.26 -14.87 -1.94
N TYR A 246 -1.70 -13.81 -1.26
CA TYR A 246 -3.03 -13.74 -0.67
C TYR A 246 -4.14 -13.90 -1.72
N LEU A 247 -4.11 -13.11 -2.80
CA LEU A 247 -5.14 -13.15 -3.83
C LEU A 247 -5.17 -14.48 -4.59
N ALA A 248 -4.02 -15.11 -4.79
CA ALA A 248 -3.94 -16.45 -5.37
C ALA A 248 -4.59 -17.52 -4.47
N SER A 249 -4.50 -17.36 -3.13
CA SER A 249 -5.20 -18.25 -2.19
C SER A 249 -6.71 -18.05 -2.23
N GLN A 250 -7.19 -16.81 -2.33
CA GLN A 250 -8.62 -16.51 -2.40
C GLN A 250 -9.30 -17.10 -3.64
N ARG A 251 -8.61 -17.09 -4.79
CA ARG A 251 -9.10 -17.75 -6.02
C ARG A 251 -9.35 -19.24 -5.84
N ARG A 252 -8.45 -19.94 -5.16
CA ARG A 252 -8.57 -21.38 -4.91
C ARG A 252 -9.80 -21.71 -4.04
N TYR A 253 -10.08 -20.88 -3.04
CA TYR A 253 -11.27 -21.04 -2.20
C TYR A 253 -12.59 -20.82 -2.97
N LEU A 254 -12.64 -19.81 -3.84
CA LEU A 254 -13.85 -19.54 -4.64
C LEU A 254 -14.09 -20.62 -5.71
N GLY A 255 -13.04 -21.18 -6.31
CA GLY A 255 -13.15 -22.30 -7.25
C GLY A 255 -13.64 -23.59 -6.58
N ALA A 256 -13.11 -23.92 -5.40
CA ALA A 256 -13.53 -25.12 -4.64
C ALA A 256 -14.94 -25.01 -4.00
N ALA A 257 -15.50 -23.82 -3.89
CA ALA A 257 -16.87 -23.61 -3.39
C ALA A 257 -17.93 -23.58 -4.51
N ALA A 258 -17.51 -23.60 -5.77
CA ALA A 258 -18.37 -23.60 -6.96
C ALA A 258 -18.51 -25.01 -7.60
N GLU A 259 -17.76 -26.00 -7.14
CA GLU A 259 -17.87 -27.44 -7.42
C GLU A 259 -18.66 -28.15 -6.32
#